data_4e8634a82be2e4f30b6d2fc7946e2eb0
#
_entry.id   4e8634a82be2e4f30b6d2fc7946e2eb0
#
_cell.length_a   1.000
_cell.length_b   1.000
_cell.length_c   1.000
_cell.angle_alpha   90.00
_cell.angle_beta   90.00
_cell.angle_gamma   90.00
#
_symmetry.space_group_name_H-M   'P 1'
#
loop_
_entity.id
_entity.type
_entity.pdbx_description
1 polymer ?
#
loop_
_entity_poly.entity_id
_entity_poly.type
_entity_poly.pdbx_seq_one_letter_code
_entity_poly.pdbx_strand_id
1 'polypeptide(L)'
;GYHYSDSIIIGFSHTHLSGTGCSDLGDILLMPYTGEVRTARGEQDNIEGAASSYYKHANEAVAPGYYSLLMDNGVKAELTATERVALHRYTYPSGSEHRLLINLKEGIGDKAYDTYLKKIDEYTIEGYRFSKGWSPRHKVFFTLKCDQPIESLAVFNDDEAAGNDELTGESVKGVITFKGDAPTALVKVAISSVSCENALANLRTELSHWDFDEVRNEAIDKWNDQLSCISIDTKDERAKKIFYTAMYHAFIAPTLYCDANGDFRGHDDKVYTNNTWKNYSTFSLWD
;
A
#
# COMPACT_ATOMS: atom_id res chain seq x y z
N GLY A 1 1.41 12.30 -1.50
CA GLY A 1 0.41 12.07 -0.46
C GLY A 1 -0.96 12.54 -0.89
N TYR A 2 -1.96 12.20 -0.12
CA TYR A 2 -3.34 12.65 -0.35
C TYR A 2 -3.48 14.15 -0.01
N HIS A 3 -4.11 14.91 -0.90
CA HIS A 3 -4.52 16.27 -0.63
C HIS A 3 -5.97 16.47 -1.12
N TYR A 4 -6.78 17.18 -0.35
CA TYR A 4 -8.22 17.35 -0.65
C TYR A 4 -8.51 18.03 -1.99
N SER A 5 -7.57 18.82 -2.54
CA SER A 5 -7.71 19.41 -3.88
C SER A 5 -7.29 18.48 -5.03
N ASP A 6 -6.81 17.27 -4.73
CA ASP A 6 -6.41 16.32 -5.78
C ASP A 6 -7.63 15.80 -6.51
N SER A 7 -7.55 15.71 -7.83
CA SER A 7 -8.59 15.16 -8.69
C SER A 7 -8.16 13.91 -9.44
N ILE A 8 -6.89 13.51 -9.29
CA ILE A 8 -6.34 12.29 -9.86
C ILE A 8 -5.78 11.39 -8.78
N ILE A 9 -5.87 10.09 -9.02
CA ILE A 9 -5.19 9.06 -8.24
C ILE A 9 -4.19 8.32 -9.12
N ILE A 10 -2.98 8.13 -8.58
CA ILE A 10 -1.89 7.41 -9.25
C ILE A 10 -1.67 6.01 -8.64
N GLY A 11 -2.33 5.71 -7.53
CA GLY A 11 -2.29 4.42 -6.86
C GLY A 11 -2.36 4.52 -5.34
N PHE A 12 -2.26 3.34 -4.70
CA PHE A 12 -2.32 3.14 -3.26
C PHE A 12 -0.97 2.60 -2.78
N SER A 13 -0.32 3.33 -1.88
CA SER A 13 1.01 2.97 -1.33
C SER A 13 0.90 2.32 0.05
N HIS A 14 1.98 1.64 0.48
CA HIS A 14 1.98 0.78 1.67
C HIS A 14 2.81 1.33 2.83
N THR A 15 3.55 2.42 2.61
CA THR A 15 4.27 3.14 3.66
C THR A 15 3.92 4.61 3.62
N HIS A 16 3.74 5.22 4.78
CA HIS A 16 3.37 6.63 4.89
C HIS A 16 4.10 7.28 6.06
N LEU A 17 4.52 8.52 5.84
CA LEU A 17 4.99 9.39 6.89
C LEU A 17 3.85 10.32 7.29
N SER A 18 3.51 10.36 8.57
CA SER A 18 2.38 11.12 9.10
C SER A 18 2.84 12.21 10.07
N GLY A 19 2.21 13.38 10.00
CA GLY A 19 2.37 14.44 10.99
C GLY A 19 3.61 15.33 10.86
N THR A 20 4.57 15.04 10.01
CA THR A 20 5.89 15.71 10.02
C THR A 20 6.00 16.96 9.15
N GLY A 21 5.06 17.22 8.25
CA GLY A 21 5.17 18.30 7.26
C GLY A 21 6.27 18.11 6.20
N CYS A 22 7.01 17.00 6.25
CA CYS A 22 7.97 16.57 5.24
C CYS A 22 7.38 15.44 4.41
N SER A 23 7.71 15.41 3.14
CA SER A 23 7.36 14.30 2.26
C SER A 23 8.48 13.26 2.27
N ASP A 24 8.12 12.01 2.52
CA ASP A 24 8.98 10.83 2.40
C ASP A 24 8.10 9.57 2.31
N LEU A 25 8.72 8.42 1.98
CA LEU A 25 8.05 7.13 1.85
C LEU A 25 7.04 7.08 0.67
N GLY A 26 5.99 6.30 0.79
CA GLY A 26 5.02 6.05 -0.29
C GLY A 26 5.39 4.86 -1.15
N ASP A 27 6.05 3.87 -0.54
CA ASP A 27 6.58 2.68 -1.21
C ASP A 27 5.48 1.73 -1.69
N ILE A 28 5.83 0.94 -2.69
CA ILE A 28 5.01 -0.16 -3.25
C ILE A 28 3.65 0.38 -3.67
N LEU A 29 3.66 1.23 -4.70
CA LEU A 29 2.45 1.85 -5.22
C LEU A 29 1.71 0.88 -6.14
N LEU A 30 0.45 0.58 -5.83
CA LEU A 30 -0.43 -0.24 -6.64
C LEU A 30 -1.53 0.59 -7.28
N MET A 31 -1.72 0.45 -8.60
CA MET A 31 -2.80 1.12 -9.31
C MET A 31 -3.61 0.13 -10.15
N PRO A 32 -4.87 -0.18 -9.76
CA PRO A 32 -5.76 -0.99 -10.57
C PRO A 32 -6.37 -0.15 -11.71
N TYR A 33 -6.41 -0.72 -12.90
CA TYR A 33 -6.97 -0.07 -14.08
C TYR A 33 -7.43 -1.11 -15.13
N THR A 34 -7.97 -0.66 -16.24
CA THR A 34 -8.51 -1.51 -17.32
C THR A 34 -7.89 -1.19 -18.66
N GLY A 35 -7.94 -2.17 -19.60
CA GLY A 35 -7.52 -1.98 -20.97
C GLY A 35 -6.05 -2.26 -21.22
N GLU A 36 -5.43 -1.53 -22.14
CA GLU A 36 -4.06 -1.77 -22.60
C GLU A 36 -3.03 -1.60 -21.46
N VAL A 37 -1.86 -2.25 -21.62
CA VAL A 37 -0.75 -2.11 -20.68
C VAL A 37 -0.22 -0.68 -20.67
N ARG A 38 -0.18 -0.05 -19.49
CA ARG A 38 0.26 1.33 -19.26
C ARG A 38 1.08 1.39 -18.00
N THR A 39 2.14 2.19 -18.02
CA THR A 39 3.06 2.38 -16.89
C THR A 39 3.26 3.86 -16.55
N ALA A 40 2.89 4.76 -17.46
CA ALA A 40 3.05 6.19 -17.27
C ALA A 40 2.19 6.71 -16.10
N ARG A 41 2.76 7.65 -15.37
CA ARG A 41 2.05 8.44 -14.38
C ARG A 41 1.28 9.55 -15.08
N GLY A 42 -0.02 9.69 -14.82
CA GLY A 42 -0.78 10.85 -15.26
C GLY A 42 -0.43 12.11 -14.46
N GLU A 43 -0.66 13.26 -15.07
CA GLU A 43 -0.63 14.57 -14.43
C GLU A 43 -2.05 15.10 -14.23
N GLN A 44 -2.21 16.08 -13.33
CA GLN A 44 -3.54 16.58 -12.95
C GLN A 44 -4.39 17.02 -14.14
N ASP A 45 -3.77 17.55 -15.17
CA ASP A 45 -4.44 18.07 -16.36
C ASP A 45 -4.49 17.06 -17.52
N ASN A 46 -3.73 15.96 -17.44
CA ASN A 46 -3.66 14.96 -18.50
C ASN A 46 -3.29 13.56 -17.97
N ILE A 47 -4.24 12.63 -18.10
CA ILE A 47 -4.04 11.20 -17.81
C ILE A 47 -4.11 10.32 -19.06
N GLU A 48 -4.10 10.90 -20.27
CA GLU A 48 -4.16 10.13 -21.51
C GLU A 48 -2.94 9.19 -21.60
N GLY A 49 -3.18 7.91 -21.86
CA GLY A 49 -2.13 6.88 -21.90
C GLY A 49 -1.54 6.49 -20.54
N ALA A 50 -1.99 7.10 -19.44
CA ALA A 50 -1.52 6.77 -18.10
C ALA A 50 -2.32 5.66 -17.44
N ALA A 51 -1.73 5.02 -16.43
CA ALA A 51 -2.43 4.09 -15.54
C ALA A 51 -3.29 4.79 -14.47
N SER A 52 -3.16 6.11 -14.33
CA SER A 52 -3.90 6.94 -13.37
C SER A 52 -5.38 7.08 -13.71
N SER A 53 -6.17 7.56 -12.76
CA SER A 53 -7.59 7.84 -12.97
C SER A 53 -8.00 9.16 -12.33
N TYR A 54 -8.96 9.84 -12.92
CA TYR A 54 -9.71 10.88 -12.20
C TYR A 54 -10.62 10.26 -11.15
N TYR A 55 -10.96 11.04 -10.12
CA TYR A 55 -11.91 10.65 -9.11
C TYR A 55 -12.63 11.86 -8.50
N LYS A 56 -13.69 11.59 -7.75
CA LYS A 56 -14.46 12.60 -7.01
C LYS A 56 -14.57 12.20 -5.55
N HIS A 57 -14.41 13.17 -4.64
CA HIS A 57 -14.56 12.93 -3.21
C HIS A 57 -15.93 12.38 -2.80
N ALA A 58 -16.98 12.65 -3.58
CA ALA A 58 -18.29 12.05 -3.35
C ALA A 58 -18.31 10.51 -3.53
N ASN A 59 -17.27 9.95 -4.19
CA ASN A 59 -17.11 8.52 -4.43
C ASN A 59 -16.15 7.87 -3.44
N GLU A 60 -15.67 8.60 -2.44
CA GLU A 60 -14.82 8.09 -1.36
C GLU A 60 -15.64 7.71 -0.13
N ALA A 61 -15.24 6.65 0.56
CA ALA A 61 -15.65 6.36 1.92
C ALA A 61 -14.42 6.08 2.78
N VAL A 62 -14.35 6.75 3.93
CA VAL A 62 -13.18 6.71 4.82
C VAL A 62 -13.62 6.44 6.23
N ALA A 63 -13.01 5.46 6.87
CA ALA A 63 -13.12 5.20 8.30
C ALA A 63 -11.78 4.67 8.83
N PRO A 64 -11.47 4.79 10.12
CA PRO A 64 -10.33 4.07 10.69
C PRO A 64 -10.41 2.58 10.34
N GLY A 65 -9.33 2.04 9.74
CA GLY A 65 -9.28 0.65 9.29
C GLY A 65 -9.90 0.36 7.92
N TYR A 66 -10.50 1.35 7.24
CA TYR A 66 -11.13 1.14 5.94
C TYR A 66 -11.07 2.37 5.05
N TYR A 67 -10.77 2.15 3.77
CA TYR A 67 -10.89 3.15 2.69
C TYR A 67 -11.54 2.53 1.47
N SER A 68 -12.39 3.29 0.77
CA SER A 68 -12.86 2.90 -0.56
C SER A 68 -12.98 4.08 -1.50
N LEU A 69 -12.79 3.81 -2.79
CA LEU A 69 -12.89 4.77 -3.87
C LEU A 69 -13.44 4.11 -5.13
N LEU A 70 -14.48 4.70 -5.71
CA LEU A 70 -14.89 4.41 -7.09
C LEU A 70 -14.24 5.44 -8.01
N MET A 71 -13.31 4.98 -8.84
CA MET A 71 -12.56 5.78 -9.79
C MET A 71 -13.33 5.99 -11.10
N ASP A 72 -13.00 7.04 -11.85
CA ASP A 72 -13.67 7.36 -13.13
C ASP A 72 -13.32 6.34 -14.25
N ASN A 73 -12.25 5.54 -14.09
CA ASN A 73 -11.97 4.38 -14.95
C ASN A 73 -12.91 3.19 -14.69
N GLY A 74 -13.86 3.33 -13.77
CA GLY A 74 -14.86 2.33 -13.41
C GLY A 74 -14.40 1.30 -12.38
N VAL A 75 -13.13 1.27 -11.99
CA VAL A 75 -12.65 0.35 -10.95
C VAL A 75 -13.00 0.89 -9.57
N LYS A 76 -13.60 0.05 -8.72
CA LYS A 76 -13.74 0.32 -7.29
C LYS A 76 -12.60 -0.34 -6.54
N ALA A 77 -11.86 0.45 -5.78
CA ALA A 77 -10.86 -0.03 -4.83
C ALA A 77 -11.40 0.03 -3.41
N GLU A 78 -11.20 -1.02 -2.63
CA GLU A 78 -11.49 -1.09 -1.20
C GLU A 78 -10.25 -1.61 -0.47
N LEU A 79 -9.86 -0.94 0.61
CA LEU A 79 -8.60 -1.18 1.30
C LEU A 79 -8.84 -1.38 2.80
N THR A 80 -8.20 -2.39 3.36
CA THR A 80 -8.06 -2.61 4.80
C THR A 80 -6.70 -3.22 5.10
N ALA A 81 -6.32 -3.35 6.35
CA ALA A 81 -5.01 -3.89 6.71
C ALA A 81 -5.00 -4.51 8.09
N THR A 82 -4.08 -5.45 8.28
CA THR A 82 -3.54 -5.88 9.57
C THR A 82 -2.35 -4.98 9.96
N GLU A 83 -1.49 -5.42 10.88
CA GLU A 83 -0.32 -4.63 11.31
C GLU A 83 0.75 -4.49 10.21
N ARG A 84 0.93 -5.53 9.35
CA ARG A 84 2.00 -5.60 8.33
C ARG A 84 1.49 -6.01 6.95
N VAL A 85 0.20 -6.32 6.82
CA VAL A 85 -0.38 -6.83 5.58
C VAL A 85 -1.57 -5.98 5.19
N ALA A 86 -1.49 -5.35 4.02
CA ALA A 86 -2.65 -4.73 3.39
C ALA A 86 -3.48 -5.79 2.65
N LEU A 87 -4.80 -5.64 2.69
CA LEU A 87 -5.74 -6.40 1.88
C LEU A 87 -6.55 -5.44 1.03
N HIS A 88 -6.41 -5.58 -0.28
CA HIS A 88 -7.12 -4.79 -1.28
C HIS A 88 -8.19 -5.64 -1.94
N ARG A 89 -9.35 -5.05 -2.20
CA ARG A 89 -10.41 -5.60 -3.03
C ARG A 89 -10.64 -4.66 -4.20
N TYR A 90 -10.35 -5.12 -5.41
CA TYR A 90 -10.58 -4.38 -6.64
C TYR A 90 -11.76 -4.97 -7.39
N THR A 91 -12.79 -4.17 -7.64
CA THR A 91 -13.93 -4.56 -8.47
C THR A 91 -13.82 -3.86 -9.81
N TYR A 92 -13.71 -4.64 -10.87
CA TYR A 92 -13.53 -4.16 -12.23
C TYR A 92 -14.86 -4.09 -12.99
N PRO A 93 -14.99 -3.18 -13.98
CA PRO A 93 -16.13 -3.16 -14.88
C PRO A 93 -16.23 -4.46 -15.69
N SER A 94 -17.44 -4.93 -15.89
CA SER A 94 -17.70 -6.15 -16.67
C SER A 94 -17.16 -6.04 -18.11
N GLY A 95 -16.51 -7.09 -18.60
CA GLY A 95 -15.99 -7.17 -19.97
C GLY A 95 -14.74 -6.33 -20.24
N SER A 96 -14.08 -5.85 -19.18
CA SER A 96 -12.79 -5.15 -19.29
C SER A 96 -11.62 -6.08 -19.03
N GLU A 97 -10.44 -5.78 -19.58
CA GLU A 97 -9.20 -6.41 -19.17
C GLU A 97 -8.76 -5.86 -17.81
N HIS A 98 -8.49 -6.74 -16.85
CA HIS A 98 -8.13 -6.38 -15.49
C HIS A 98 -6.61 -6.25 -15.36
N ARG A 99 -6.16 -5.05 -14.99
CA ARG A 99 -4.75 -4.73 -14.82
C ARG A 99 -4.46 -4.21 -13.42
N LEU A 100 -3.26 -4.52 -12.93
CA LEU A 100 -2.72 -3.94 -11.70
C LEU A 100 -1.27 -3.52 -11.95
N LEU A 101 -1.02 -2.22 -11.92
CA LEU A 101 0.34 -1.68 -11.97
C LEU A 101 0.97 -1.78 -10.58
N ILE A 102 2.17 -2.33 -10.50
CA ILE A 102 3.10 -2.25 -9.37
C ILE A 102 4.16 -1.23 -9.76
N ASN A 103 4.24 -0.10 -9.06
CA ASN A 103 5.18 0.95 -9.37
C ASN A 103 6.16 1.13 -8.21
N LEU A 104 7.42 0.74 -8.43
CA LEU A 104 8.50 0.84 -7.45
C LEU A 104 9.36 2.10 -7.67
N LYS A 105 9.13 2.85 -8.76
CA LYS A 105 9.78 4.14 -9.00
C LYS A 105 9.23 5.22 -8.08
N GLU A 106 7.91 5.30 -7.98
CA GLU A 106 7.24 6.39 -7.26
C GLU A 106 7.44 6.31 -5.75
N GLY A 107 7.60 7.48 -5.15
CA GLY A 107 7.63 7.75 -3.73
C GLY A 107 7.18 9.19 -3.48
N ILE A 108 7.17 9.63 -2.23
CA ILE A 108 6.74 10.98 -1.85
C ILE A 108 7.97 11.76 -1.37
N GLY A 109 8.69 12.41 -2.34
CA GLY A 109 9.85 13.25 -2.02
C GLY A 109 11.16 12.50 -1.83
N ASP A 110 11.16 11.20 -1.97
CA ASP A 110 12.34 10.33 -2.02
C ASP A 110 12.65 9.88 -3.44
N LYS A 111 13.81 9.28 -3.64
CA LYS A 111 14.23 8.70 -4.91
C LYS A 111 14.60 7.24 -4.73
N ALA A 112 13.94 6.36 -5.49
CA ALA A 112 14.38 4.97 -5.61
C ALA A 112 15.75 4.90 -6.28
N TYR A 113 16.61 3.98 -5.84
CA TYR A 113 17.93 3.76 -6.41
C TYR A 113 18.23 2.28 -6.71
N ASP A 114 17.46 1.37 -6.14
CA ASP A 114 17.53 -0.06 -6.39
C ASP A 114 16.16 -0.68 -6.13
N THR A 115 15.59 -1.29 -7.16
CA THR A 115 14.26 -1.88 -7.13
C THR A 115 14.28 -3.24 -7.82
N TYR A 116 13.46 -4.14 -7.33
CA TYR A 116 13.37 -5.51 -7.81
C TYR A 116 11.94 -6.00 -7.82
N LEU A 117 11.58 -6.76 -8.83
CA LEU A 117 10.28 -7.39 -8.97
C LEU A 117 10.45 -8.77 -9.61
N LYS A 118 9.74 -9.78 -9.05
CA LYS A 118 9.75 -11.15 -9.57
C LYS A 118 8.42 -11.85 -9.36
N LYS A 119 7.90 -12.48 -10.40
CA LYS A 119 6.81 -13.45 -10.30
C LYS A 119 7.37 -14.80 -9.84
N ILE A 120 6.92 -15.26 -8.69
CA ILE A 120 7.37 -16.52 -8.08
C ILE A 120 6.54 -17.71 -8.56
N ASP A 121 5.22 -17.50 -8.64
CA ASP A 121 4.25 -18.48 -9.11
C ASP A 121 3.02 -17.78 -9.71
N GLU A 122 1.98 -18.54 -10.05
CA GLU A 122 0.73 -18.01 -10.63
C GLU A 122 -0.03 -17.02 -9.73
N TYR A 123 0.30 -16.95 -8.44
CA TYR A 123 -0.42 -16.13 -7.45
C TYR A 123 0.49 -15.18 -6.68
N THR A 124 1.82 -15.31 -6.83
CA THR A 124 2.78 -14.67 -5.93
C THR A 124 3.81 -13.85 -6.68
N ILE A 125 3.98 -12.62 -6.26
CA ILE A 125 5.05 -11.71 -6.68
C ILE A 125 5.81 -11.27 -5.43
N GLU A 126 7.13 -11.17 -5.53
CA GLU A 126 7.98 -10.56 -4.52
C GLU A 126 8.82 -9.44 -5.11
N GLY A 127 9.33 -8.60 -4.25
CA GLY A 127 10.23 -7.53 -4.67
C GLY A 127 10.68 -6.65 -3.52
N TYR A 128 11.45 -5.63 -3.89
CA TYR A 128 11.88 -4.61 -2.96
C TYR A 128 11.98 -3.23 -3.62
N ARG A 129 11.91 -2.21 -2.79
CA ARG A 129 12.21 -0.83 -3.14
C ARG A 129 13.18 -0.26 -2.12
N PHE A 130 14.37 0.13 -2.58
CA PHE A 130 15.36 0.85 -1.81
C PHE A 130 15.40 2.29 -2.28
N SER A 131 15.27 3.21 -1.35
CA SER A 131 15.16 4.63 -1.65
C SER A 131 16.02 5.49 -0.73
N LYS A 132 16.19 6.73 -1.15
CA LYS A 132 16.90 7.77 -0.44
C LYS A 132 16.08 9.05 -0.47
N GLY A 133 15.71 9.50 0.69
CA GLY A 133 15.02 10.76 0.94
C GLY A 133 15.50 11.35 2.25
N TRP A 134 14.60 11.72 3.12
CA TRP A 134 14.93 12.07 4.51
C TRP A 134 15.53 10.87 5.25
N SER A 135 14.97 9.68 5.06
CA SER A 135 15.67 8.44 5.39
C SER A 135 16.76 8.17 4.34
N PRO A 136 18.06 8.20 4.71
CA PRO A 136 19.15 8.09 3.73
C PRO A 136 19.34 6.67 3.19
N ARG A 137 18.75 5.65 3.81
CA ARG A 137 18.90 4.22 3.49
C ARG A 137 17.61 3.48 3.78
N HIS A 138 16.52 3.92 3.16
CA HIS A 138 15.23 3.26 3.32
C HIS A 138 15.15 1.98 2.50
N LYS A 139 14.73 0.88 3.12
CA LYS A 139 14.61 -0.44 2.49
C LYS A 139 13.26 -1.06 2.83
N VAL A 140 12.48 -1.36 1.83
CA VAL A 140 11.22 -2.09 1.96
C VAL A 140 11.23 -3.28 1.02
N PHE A 141 11.05 -4.45 1.58
CA PHE A 141 10.78 -5.70 0.88
C PHE A 141 9.29 -5.99 0.95
N PHE A 142 8.76 -6.70 -0.04
CA PHE A 142 7.37 -7.08 -0.03
C PHE A 142 7.12 -8.44 -0.68
N THR A 143 6.00 -9.05 -0.28
CA THR A 143 5.37 -10.16 -0.97
C THR A 143 3.93 -9.79 -1.27
N LEU A 144 3.55 -9.89 -2.54
CA LEU A 144 2.20 -9.68 -3.03
C LEU A 144 1.59 -11.03 -3.40
N LYS A 145 0.37 -11.30 -2.92
CA LYS A 145 -0.43 -12.45 -3.32
C LYS A 145 -1.78 -12.04 -3.87
N CYS A 146 -2.20 -12.71 -4.94
CA CYS A 146 -3.53 -12.57 -5.53
C CYS A 146 -4.38 -13.80 -5.23
N ASP A 147 -5.70 -13.62 -5.12
CA ASP A 147 -6.67 -14.73 -5.02
C ASP A 147 -6.97 -15.33 -6.41
N GLN A 148 -6.67 -14.60 -7.47
CA GLN A 148 -6.82 -15.02 -8.86
C GLN A 148 -5.46 -15.27 -9.51
N PRO A 149 -5.40 -16.19 -10.48
CA PRO A 149 -4.16 -16.45 -11.20
C PRO A 149 -3.69 -15.23 -12.00
N ILE A 150 -2.39 -14.99 -11.95
CA ILE A 150 -1.67 -14.01 -12.76
C ILE A 150 -1.39 -14.64 -14.12
N GLU A 151 -2.02 -14.16 -15.18
CA GLU A 151 -1.77 -14.61 -16.54
C GLU A 151 -0.36 -14.20 -16.98
N SER A 152 0.00 -12.93 -16.78
CA SER A 152 1.31 -12.39 -17.12
C SER A 152 1.74 -11.28 -16.17
N LEU A 153 3.05 -11.11 -16.01
CA LEU A 153 3.69 -9.95 -15.41
C LEU A 153 4.64 -9.33 -16.43
N ALA A 154 4.22 -8.25 -17.09
CA ALA A 154 5.11 -7.45 -17.94
C ALA A 154 5.94 -6.52 -17.04
N VAL A 155 7.27 -6.47 -17.23
CA VAL A 155 8.18 -5.65 -16.45
C VAL A 155 8.83 -4.57 -17.28
N PHE A 156 9.05 -3.41 -16.66
CA PHE A 156 9.53 -2.20 -17.28
C PHE A 156 10.62 -1.56 -16.41
N ASN A 157 11.63 -0.98 -17.05
CA ASN A 157 12.52 -0.05 -16.38
C ASN A 157 12.04 1.37 -16.74
N ASP A 158 11.48 2.07 -15.77
CA ASP A 158 10.62 3.24 -15.98
C ASP A 158 9.44 2.90 -16.91
N ASP A 159 9.38 3.47 -18.11
CA ASP A 159 8.32 3.20 -19.08
C ASP A 159 8.83 2.37 -20.29
N GLU A 160 10.08 1.90 -20.24
CA GLU A 160 10.69 1.07 -21.27
C GLU A 160 10.48 -0.43 -20.94
N ALA A 161 9.86 -1.16 -21.88
CA ALA A 161 9.63 -2.60 -21.71
C ALA A 161 10.98 -3.35 -21.60
N ALA A 162 11.12 -4.15 -20.54
CA ALA A 162 12.35 -4.86 -20.23
C ALA A 162 12.19 -6.39 -20.20
N GLY A 163 10.97 -6.91 -20.43
CA GLY A 163 10.70 -8.34 -20.46
C GLY A 163 9.49 -8.74 -19.62
N ASN A 164 9.53 -9.96 -19.09
CA ASN A 164 8.47 -10.53 -18.28
C ASN A 164 9.06 -11.22 -17.03
N ASP A 165 8.24 -11.28 -16.01
CA ASP A 165 8.38 -12.09 -14.79
C ASP A 165 9.52 -11.67 -13.82
N GLU A 166 10.60 -11.04 -14.25
CA GLU A 166 11.68 -10.61 -13.33
C GLU A 166 12.46 -9.41 -13.89
N LEU A 167 12.74 -8.43 -13.03
CA LEU A 167 13.62 -7.30 -13.36
C LEU A 167 14.23 -6.70 -12.09
N THR A 168 15.51 -6.30 -12.20
CA THR A 168 16.21 -5.41 -11.25
C THR A 168 16.61 -4.13 -11.96
N GLY A 169 16.43 -2.99 -11.31
CA GLY A 169 16.76 -1.67 -11.88
C GLY A 169 16.50 -0.54 -10.90
N GLU A 170 16.71 0.70 -11.34
CA GLU A 170 16.46 1.87 -10.48
C GLU A 170 14.97 2.26 -10.41
N SER A 171 14.18 1.89 -11.42
CA SER A 171 12.81 2.39 -11.60
C SER A 171 11.89 1.28 -12.11
N VAL A 172 11.94 0.10 -11.48
CA VAL A 172 11.15 -1.05 -11.92
C VAL A 172 9.67 -0.80 -11.74
N LYS A 173 8.91 -1.13 -12.79
CA LYS A 173 7.46 -1.21 -12.78
C LYS A 173 7.03 -2.58 -13.29
N GLY A 174 5.91 -3.10 -12.80
CA GLY A 174 5.32 -4.34 -13.27
C GLY A 174 3.83 -4.17 -13.53
N VAL A 175 3.33 -4.74 -14.61
CA VAL A 175 1.89 -4.77 -14.90
C VAL A 175 1.41 -6.22 -14.85
N ILE A 176 0.59 -6.51 -13.85
CA ILE A 176 -0.14 -7.77 -13.75
C ILE A 176 -1.31 -7.73 -14.72
N THR A 177 -1.47 -8.79 -15.49
CA THR A 177 -2.72 -9.16 -16.15
C THR A 177 -3.32 -10.32 -15.39
N PHE A 178 -4.56 -10.17 -14.92
CA PHE A 178 -5.28 -11.27 -14.29
C PHE A 178 -5.86 -12.23 -15.33
N LYS A 179 -5.85 -13.51 -15.00
CA LYS A 179 -6.44 -14.55 -15.86
C LYS A 179 -7.94 -14.63 -15.62
N GLY A 180 -8.70 -14.53 -16.71
CA GLY A 180 -10.16 -14.65 -16.66
C GLY A 180 -10.87 -13.31 -16.47
N ASP A 181 -12.16 -13.38 -16.20
CA ASP A 181 -13.10 -12.26 -16.16
C ASP A 181 -13.84 -12.12 -14.81
N ALA A 182 -13.31 -12.73 -13.76
CA ALA A 182 -13.90 -12.59 -12.43
C ALA A 182 -13.94 -11.11 -12.02
N PRO A 183 -15.12 -10.57 -11.67
CA PRO A 183 -15.30 -9.13 -11.52
C PRO A 183 -14.51 -8.51 -10.37
N THR A 184 -13.99 -9.35 -9.47
CA THR A 184 -13.29 -8.91 -8.26
C THR A 184 -11.96 -9.65 -8.12
N ALA A 185 -10.89 -8.92 -7.82
CA ALA A 185 -9.59 -9.45 -7.44
C ALA A 185 -9.24 -9.01 -6.02
N LEU A 186 -8.84 -9.97 -5.17
CA LEU A 186 -8.27 -9.70 -3.86
C LEU A 186 -6.75 -9.76 -3.94
N VAL A 187 -6.10 -8.77 -3.36
CA VAL A 187 -4.64 -8.66 -3.36
C VAL A 187 -4.15 -8.40 -1.94
N LYS A 188 -3.27 -9.26 -1.45
CA LYS A 188 -2.54 -9.07 -0.20
C LYS A 188 -1.16 -8.51 -0.49
N VAL A 189 -0.73 -7.52 0.28
CA VAL A 189 0.64 -7.01 0.22
C VAL A 189 1.20 -6.95 1.63
N ALA A 190 2.16 -7.82 1.90
CA ALA A 190 2.92 -7.81 3.14
C ALA A 190 4.26 -7.10 2.92
N ILE A 191 4.69 -6.35 3.92
CA ILE A 191 5.96 -5.62 3.89
C ILE A 191 6.88 -6.07 5.01
N SER A 192 8.19 -5.89 4.80
CA SER A 192 9.25 -6.12 5.78
C SER A 192 10.43 -5.18 5.52
N SER A 193 11.12 -4.78 6.58
CA SER A 193 12.40 -4.08 6.46
C SER A 193 13.60 -5.02 6.27
N VAL A 194 13.38 -6.34 6.31
CA VAL A 194 14.42 -7.36 6.37
C VAL A 194 14.59 -8.11 5.07
N SER A 195 13.55 -8.80 4.60
CA SER A 195 13.59 -9.61 3.37
C SER A 195 12.20 -9.94 2.81
N CYS A 196 12.13 -10.44 1.57
CA CYS A 196 10.89 -10.96 0.98
C CYS A 196 10.36 -12.18 1.75
N GLU A 197 11.25 -13.04 2.25
CA GLU A 197 10.87 -14.19 3.08
C GLU A 197 10.20 -13.76 4.38
N ASN A 198 10.70 -12.69 5.02
CA ASN A 198 10.07 -12.12 6.21
C ASN A 198 8.71 -11.49 5.87
N ALA A 199 8.58 -10.79 4.74
CA ALA A 199 7.30 -10.27 4.27
C ALA A 199 6.29 -11.42 4.04
N LEU A 200 6.72 -12.53 3.43
CA LEU A 200 5.88 -13.72 3.27
C LEU A 200 5.51 -14.36 4.62
N ALA A 201 6.43 -14.38 5.58
CA ALA A 201 6.17 -14.87 6.92
C ALA A 201 5.14 -13.99 7.66
N ASN A 202 5.25 -12.66 7.54
CA ASN A 202 4.26 -11.70 8.06
C ASN A 202 2.87 -12.00 7.47
N LEU A 203 2.78 -12.19 6.15
CA LEU A 203 1.53 -12.51 5.46
C LEU A 203 0.89 -13.79 6.00
N ARG A 204 1.68 -14.86 6.16
CA ARG A 204 1.19 -16.15 6.67
C ARG A 204 0.73 -16.08 8.11
N THR A 205 1.40 -15.27 8.92
CA THR A 205 1.10 -15.12 10.35
C THR A 205 -0.17 -14.31 10.58
N GLU A 206 -0.34 -13.21 9.83
CA GLU A 206 -1.41 -12.24 10.11
C GLU A 206 -2.65 -12.45 9.26
N LEU A 207 -2.53 -13.00 8.06
CA LEU A 207 -3.64 -13.04 7.09
C LEU A 207 -3.60 -14.32 6.25
N SER A 208 -4.04 -15.43 6.84
CA SER A 208 -4.08 -16.74 6.16
C SER A 208 -5.29 -16.91 5.22
N HIS A 209 -6.40 -16.20 5.47
CA HIS A 209 -7.67 -16.28 4.71
C HIS A 209 -7.88 -15.09 3.77
N TRP A 210 -8.91 -15.16 2.92
CA TRP A 210 -9.27 -14.14 1.94
C TRP A 210 -10.58 -13.39 2.26
N ASP A 211 -11.08 -13.48 3.48
CA ASP A 211 -12.30 -12.77 3.91
C ASP A 211 -11.98 -11.29 4.17
N PHE A 212 -12.28 -10.45 3.17
CA PHE A 212 -12.05 -9.01 3.23
C PHE A 212 -12.89 -8.34 4.32
N ASP A 213 -14.14 -8.77 4.46
CA ASP A 213 -15.05 -8.11 5.39
C ASP A 213 -14.73 -8.47 6.85
N GLU A 214 -14.21 -9.68 7.11
CA GLU A 214 -13.66 -10.07 8.41
C GLU A 214 -12.46 -9.18 8.78
N VAL A 215 -11.46 -9.06 7.91
CA VAL A 215 -10.26 -8.22 8.15
C VAL A 215 -10.63 -6.76 8.38
N ARG A 216 -11.56 -6.22 7.56
CA ARG A 216 -12.08 -4.85 7.74
C ARG A 216 -12.72 -4.66 9.11
N ASN A 217 -13.57 -5.59 9.53
CA ASN A 217 -14.26 -5.49 10.82
C ASN A 217 -13.27 -5.59 11.97
N GLU A 218 -12.30 -6.49 11.92
CA GLU A 218 -11.22 -6.59 12.92
C GLU A 218 -10.38 -5.29 13.00
N ALA A 219 -10.06 -4.67 11.86
CA ALA A 219 -9.35 -3.39 11.84
C ALA A 219 -10.18 -2.26 12.47
N ILE A 220 -11.49 -2.20 12.16
CA ILE A 220 -12.42 -1.23 12.76
C ILE A 220 -12.52 -1.45 14.27
N ASP A 221 -12.65 -2.69 14.71
CA ASP A 221 -12.75 -3.02 16.13
C ASP A 221 -11.48 -2.66 16.90
N LYS A 222 -10.30 -2.95 16.36
CA LYS A 222 -9.00 -2.50 16.94
C LYS A 222 -8.94 -0.98 17.09
N TRP A 223 -9.39 -0.22 16.09
CA TRP A 223 -9.43 1.24 16.18
C TRP A 223 -10.46 1.72 17.20
N ASN A 224 -11.65 1.10 17.26
CA ASN A 224 -12.67 1.43 18.25
C ASN A 224 -12.16 1.19 19.68
N ASP A 225 -11.52 0.05 19.94
CA ASP A 225 -10.92 -0.26 21.23
C ASP A 225 -9.87 0.79 21.61
N GLN A 226 -9.01 1.18 20.69
CA GLN A 226 -7.98 2.17 20.92
C GLN A 226 -8.56 3.57 21.17
N LEU A 227 -9.54 4.00 20.38
CA LEU A 227 -10.17 5.31 20.52
C LEU A 227 -11.10 5.39 21.73
N SER A 228 -11.60 4.26 22.25
CA SER A 228 -12.46 4.20 23.42
C SER A 228 -11.71 4.42 24.74
N CYS A 229 -10.36 4.49 24.73
CA CYS A 229 -9.59 4.76 25.94
C CYS A 229 -9.89 6.11 26.59
N ILE A 230 -10.45 7.08 25.82
CA ILE A 230 -11.02 8.34 26.35
C ILE A 230 -12.46 8.47 25.85
N SER A 231 -13.39 8.57 26.78
CA SER A 231 -14.80 8.84 26.49
C SER A 231 -15.13 10.28 26.85
N ILE A 232 -15.74 11.02 25.91
CA ILE A 232 -16.23 12.36 26.15
C ILE A 232 -17.75 12.38 26.18
N ASP A 233 -18.32 13.11 27.14
CA ASP A 233 -19.76 13.38 27.24
C ASP A 233 -20.04 14.80 26.69
N THR A 234 -20.64 14.87 25.50
CA THR A 234 -21.02 16.13 24.88
C THR A 234 -22.22 15.93 23.95
N LYS A 235 -23.09 16.92 23.88
CA LYS A 235 -24.19 16.99 22.91
C LYS A 235 -23.76 17.62 21.57
N ASP A 236 -22.56 18.15 21.50
CA ASP A 236 -22.00 18.72 20.27
C ASP A 236 -21.31 17.62 19.44
N GLU A 237 -22.03 17.08 18.47
CA GLU A 237 -21.53 16.03 17.56
C GLU A 237 -20.33 16.49 16.73
N ARG A 238 -20.22 17.79 16.44
CA ARG A 238 -19.06 18.35 15.73
C ARG A 238 -17.82 18.31 16.62
N ALA A 239 -17.93 18.75 17.86
CA ALA A 239 -16.83 18.68 18.82
C ALA A 239 -16.39 17.25 19.08
N LYS A 240 -17.35 16.32 19.19
CA LYS A 240 -17.09 14.87 19.32
C LYS A 240 -16.30 14.33 18.13
N LYS A 241 -16.73 14.64 16.91
CA LYS A 241 -16.04 14.21 15.69
C LYS A 241 -14.61 14.77 15.61
N ILE A 242 -14.43 16.05 15.93
CA ILE A 242 -13.10 16.70 15.95
C ILE A 242 -12.20 16.01 16.97
N PHE A 243 -12.68 15.73 18.17
CA PHE A 243 -11.92 15.10 19.23
C PHE A 243 -11.41 13.70 18.81
N TYR A 244 -12.30 12.82 18.36
CA TYR A 244 -11.90 11.46 17.96
C TYR A 244 -11.06 11.45 16.68
N THR A 245 -11.26 12.41 15.76
CA THR A 245 -10.37 12.57 14.60
C THR A 245 -8.97 12.97 15.02
N ALA A 246 -8.84 13.89 15.98
CA ALA A 246 -7.54 14.29 16.52
C ALA A 246 -6.86 13.13 17.26
N MET A 247 -7.59 12.34 18.04
CA MET A 247 -7.07 11.12 18.67
C MET A 247 -6.57 10.12 17.63
N TYR A 248 -7.35 9.86 16.58
CA TYR A 248 -6.95 9.00 15.49
C TYR A 248 -5.63 9.45 14.87
N HIS A 249 -5.49 10.74 14.55
CA HIS A 249 -4.24 11.29 14.02
C HIS A 249 -3.06 11.14 15.00
N ALA A 250 -3.28 11.32 16.29
CA ALA A 250 -2.24 11.14 17.30
C ALA A 250 -1.77 9.69 17.45
N PHE A 251 -2.63 8.70 17.13
CA PHE A 251 -2.30 7.28 17.21
C PHE A 251 -1.74 6.68 15.92
N ILE A 252 -1.68 7.42 14.81
CA ILE A 252 -1.10 6.93 13.55
C ILE A 252 0.41 6.68 13.69
N ALA A 253 1.10 7.48 14.49
CA ALA A 253 2.52 7.32 14.80
C ALA A 253 2.71 7.01 16.31
N PRO A 254 3.75 6.25 16.68
CA PRO A 254 4.82 5.66 15.86
C PRO A 254 4.36 4.41 15.09
N THR A 255 5.02 4.12 13.96
CA THR A 255 4.72 2.96 13.12
C THR A 255 5.46 1.71 13.60
N LEU A 256 4.77 0.58 13.67
CA LEU A 256 5.40 -0.71 13.96
C LEU A 256 6.42 -1.06 12.87
N TYR A 257 7.65 -1.39 13.27
CA TYR A 257 8.77 -1.57 12.34
C TYR A 257 9.34 -2.99 12.32
N CYS A 258 9.16 -3.78 13.38
CA CYS A 258 9.61 -5.17 13.41
C CYS A 258 8.62 -6.11 12.71
N ASP A 259 9.16 -7.19 12.15
CA ASP A 259 8.41 -8.30 11.61
C ASP A 259 7.69 -9.14 12.70
N ALA A 260 6.80 -10.03 12.30
CA ALA A 260 6.03 -10.87 13.22
C ALA A 260 6.92 -11.80 14.06
N ASN A 261 8.08 -12.20 13.50
CA ASN A 261 9.09 -13.00 14.20
C ASN A 261 10.05 -12.18 15.08
N GLY A 262 9.85 -10.84 15.17
CA GLY A 262 10.67 -9.93 15.94
C GLY A 262 11.92 -9.41 15.23
N ASP A 263 12.13 -9.74 13.96
CA ASP A 263 13.25 -9.22 13.18
C ASP A 263 13.02 -7.76 12.79
N PHE A 264 14.09 -6.98 12.74
CA PHE A 264 14.08 -5.59 12.25
C PHE A 264 15.47 -5.17 11.78
N ARG A 265 15.51 -4.16 10.92
CA ARG A 265 16.77 -3.58 10.45
C ARG A 265 17.18 -2.38 11.30
N GLY A 266 18.39 -2.43 11.85
CA GLY A 266 18.96 -1.35 12.63
C GLY A 266 19.50 -0.20 11.76
N HIS A 267 19.85 0.91 12.43
CA HIS A 267 20.46 2.09 11.77
C HIS A 267 21.82 1.81 11.14
N ASP A 268 22.51 0.74 11.56
CA ASP A 268 23.76 0.25 10.98
C ASP A 268 23.55 -0.69 9.79
N ASP A 269 22.30 -0.80 9.31
CA ASP A 269 21.88 -1.68 8.21
C ASP A 269 21.95 -3.18 8.50
N LYS A 270 22.18 -3.57 9.77
CA LYS A 270 22.17 -4.97 10.19
C LYS A 270 20.78 -5.41 10.63
N VAL A 271 20.52 -6.68 10.50
CA VAL A 271 19.29 -7.31 10.98
C VAL A 271 19.48 -7.75 12.43
N TYR A 272 18.52 -7.43 13.26
CA TYR A 272 18.42 -7.81 14.66
C TYR A 272 17.10 -8.51 14.91
N THR A 273 17.07 -9.36 15.94
CA THR A 273 15.85 -10.04 16.39
C THR A 273 15.59 -9.71 17.85
N ASN A 274 14.34 -9.33 18.17
CA ASN A 274 13.91 -9.16 19.55
C ASN A 274 12.47 -9.67 19.74
N ASN A 275 12.30 -10.62 20.67
CA ASN A 275 11.02 -11.24 20.98
C ASN A 275 10.39 -10.73 22.30
N THR A 276 11.05 -9.79 22.98
CA THR A 276 10.59 -9.28 24.28
C THR A 276 9.88 -7.94 24.20
N TRP A 277 10.18 -7.15 23.17
CA TRP A 277 9.55 -5.85 22.90
C TRP A 277 9.39 -5.61 21.40
N LYS A 278 8.42 -4.77 21.02
CA LYS A 278 8.19 -4.36 19.64
C LYS A 278 9.07 -3.16 19.29
N ASN A 279 9.68 -3.16 18.12
CA ASN A 279 10.40 -2.02 17.59
C ASN A 279 9.47 -1.15 16.74
N TYR A 280 9.56 0.17 16.94
CA TYR A 280 8.78 1.17 16.22
C TYR A 280 9.70 2.13 15.48
N SER A 281 9.29 2.51 14.27
CA SER A 281 9.97 3.54 13.50
C SER A 281 9.39 4.91 13.83
N THR A 282 10.28 5.84 14.22
CA THR A 282 9.96 7.25 14.39
C THR A 282 10.98 8.06 13.61
N PHE A 283 10.52 9.01 12.79
CA PHE A 283 11.42 9.92 12.07
C PHE A 283 11.85 11.10 12.94
N SER A 284 11.03 11.48 13.88
CA SER A 284 11.34 12.54 14.82
C SER A 284 10.62 12.33 16.15
N LEU A 285 11.14 12.96 17.20
CA LEU A 285 10.53 13.03 18.54
C LEU A 285 9.90 14.40 18.80
N TRP A 286 9.46 15.07 17.76
CA TRP A 286 8.87 16.41 17.85
C TRP A 286 7.50 16.41 18.51
N ASP A 287 6.74 15.32 18.36
CA ASP A 287 5.34 15.22 18.77
C ASP A 287 5.18 14.41 20.05
#